data_4efc3a35fd040ec6d91aa862d0af5c68
#
_entry.id   4efc3a35fd040ec6d91aa862d0af5c68
#
_cell.length_a   1.000
_cell.length_b   1.000
_cell.length_c   1.000
_cell.angle_alpha   90.00
_cell.angle_beta   90.00
_cell.angle_gamma   90.00
#
_symmetry.space_group_name_H-M   'P 1'
#
loop_
_entity.id
_entity.type
_entity.pdbx_description
1 polymer ?
#
loop_
_entity_poly.entity_id
_entity_poly.type
_entity_poly.pdbx_seq_one_letter_code
_entity_poly.pdbx_strand_id
1 'polypeptide(L)' 'MTAVWILLFVCTSSLPSCSQGDVSVANQSYTSSEECYADGAKRARGRVIICIEGRLEQK' A
#
# COMPACT_ATOMS: atom_id res chain seq x y z
N MET A 1 2.21 18.94 11.04
CA MET A 1 2.36 18.06 9.88
C MET A 1 2.81 16.70 10.34
N THR A 2 2.07 15.70 9.97
CA THR A 2 2.38 14.33 10.36
C THR A 2 2.77 13.55 9.11
N ALA A 3 3.97 12.97 9.11
CA ALA A 3 4.38 12.08 8.04
C ALA A 3 3.64 10.75 8.20
N VAL A 4 3.09 10.26 7.10
CA VAL A 4 2.39 8.99 7.09
C VAL A 4 2.93 8.14 5.95
N TRP A 5 2.77 6.84 6.07
CA TRP A 5 3.15 5.91 5.03
C TRP A 5 1.91 5.38 4.36
N ILE A 6 1.91 5.42 3.04
CA ILE A 6 0.77 5.00 2.24
C ILE A 6 1.12 3.68 1.59
N LEU A 7 0.22 2.71 1.75
CA LEU A 7 0.42 1.37 1.23
C LEU A 7 -0.26 1.24 -0.13
N LEU A 8 0.52 0.82 -1.12
CA LEU A 8 0.03 0.56 -2.47
C LEU A 8 0.17 -0.92 -2.78
N PHE A 9 -0.83 -1.47 -3.44
CA PHE A 9 -0.79 -2.83 -3.96
C PHE A 9 -0.71 -2.77 -5.49
N VAL A 10 0.26 -3.46 -6.07
CA VAL A 10 0.43 -3.51 -7.51
C VAL A 10 0.27 -4.95 -7.97
N CYS A 11 -0.63 -5.16 -8.90
CA CYS A 11 -0.85 -6.46 -9.49
C CYS A 11 0.09 -6.64 -10.67
N THR A 12 1.09 -7.50 -10.53
CA THR A 12 2.12 -7.69 -11.57
C THR A 12 1.78 -8.81 -12.53
N SER A 13 0.79 -9.62 -12.19
CA SER A 13 0.31 -10.70 -13.06
C SER A 13 -1.18 -10.86 -12.86
N SER A 14 -1.87 -11.43 -13.85
CA SER A 14 -3.31 -11.63 -13.73
C SER A 14 -3.61 -12.63 -12.61
N LEU A 15 -4.40 -12.17 -11.63
CA LEU A 15 -4.86 -12.97 -10.50
C LEU A 15 -6.39 -13.00 -10.52
N PRO A 16 -7.01 -13.96 -9.83
CA PRO A 16 -8.47 -13.96 -9.75
C PRO A 16 -9.06 -12.67 -9.17
N SER A 17 -8.32 -11.97 -8.32
CA SER A 17 -8.80 -10.77 -7.65
C SER A 17 -8.34 -9.47 -8.31
N CYS A 18 -7.41 -9.53 -9.27
CA CYS A 18 -6.91 -8.32 -9.92
C CYS A 18 -6.33 -8.64 -11.28
N SER A 19 -6.21 -7.63 -12.13
CA SER A 19 -5.60 -7.74 -13.44
C SER A 19 -4.18 -7.16 -13.41
N GLN A 20 -3.34 -7.65 -14.30
CA GLN A 20 -1.97 -7.15 -14.42
C GLN A 20 -2.00 -5.63 -14.66
N GLY A 21 -1.20 -4.92 -13.88
CA GLY A 21 -1.11 -3.47 -13.98
C GLY A 21 -2.05 -2.70 -13.07
N ASP A 22 -2.97 -3.39 -12.38
CA ASP A 22 -3.86 -2.72 -11.44
C ASP A 22 -3.08 -2.23 -10.22
N VAL A 23 -3.39 -1.02 -9.81
CA VAL A 23 -2.80 -0.42 -8.61
C VAL A 23 -3.94 -0.04 -7.68
N SER A 24 -3.83 -0.47 -6.42
CA SER A 24 -4.81 -0.17 -5.39
C SER A 24 -4.13 0.52 -4.23
N VAL A 25 -4.81 1.49 -3.63
CA VAL A 25 -4.32 2.19 -2.46
C VAL A 25 -5.10 1.71 -1.25
N ALA A 26 -4.39 1.34 -0.17
CA ALA A 26 -5.05 0.92 1.05
C ALA A 26 -5.77 2.11 1.70
N ASN A 27 -6.88 1.81 2.39
CA ASN A 27 -7.71 2.84 3.01
C ASN A 27 -7.16 3.35 4.33
N GLN A 28 -5.96 2.96 4.69
CA GLN A 28 -5.37 3.42 5.94
C GLN A 28 -3.93 3.83 5.73
N SER A 29 -3.46 4.70 6.58
CA SER A 29 -2.08 5.13 6.58
C SER A 29 -1.35 4.53 7.79
N TYR A 30 -0.04 4.51 7.72
CA TYR A 30 0.80 3.90 8.74
C TYR A 30 1.76 4.95 9.29
N THR A 31 2.20 4.76 10.50
CA THR A 31 3.11 5.70 11.15
C THR A 31 4.57 5.39 10.86
N SER A 32 4.86 4.21 10.35
CA SER A 32 6.22 3.82 10.00
C SER A 32 6.22 2.91 8.79
N SER A 33 7.34 2.88 8.07
CA SER A 33 7.50 1.99 6.92
C SER A 33 7.45 0.53 7.35
N GLU A 34 7.98 0.21 8.53
CA GLU A 34 7.96 -1.16 9.02
C GLU A 34 6.55 -1.67 9.20
N GLU A 35 5.67 -0.86 9.80
CA GLU A 35 4.27 -1.22 9.95
C GLU A 35 3.59 -1.36 8.59
N CYS A 36 3.90 -0.45 7.67
CA CYS A 36 3.35 -0.47 6.33
C CYS A 36 3.69 -1.77 5.61
N TYR A 37 4.96 -2.15 5.60
CA TYR A 37 5.39 -3.38 4.94
C TYR A 37 4.88 -4.63 5.64
N ALA A 38 4.86 -4.63 6.97
CA ALA A 38 4.37 -5.78 7.74
C ALA A 38 2.90 -6.05 7.44
N ASP A 39 2.08 -5.02 7.48
CA ASP A 39 0.65 -5.17 7.23
C ASP A 39 0.40 -5.45 5.74
N GLY A 40 1.15 -4.78 4.87
CA GLY A 40 1.05 -5.00 3.43
C GLY A 40 1.34 -6.44 3.04
N ALA A 41 2.36 -7.03 3.65
CA ALA A 41 2.71 -8.42 3.36
C ALA A 41 1.58 -9.38 3.71
N LYS A 42 0.84 -9.10 4.77
CA LYS A 42 -0.31 -9.91 5.17
C LYS A 42 -1.48 -9.78 4.19
N ARG A 43 -1.59 -8.64 3.54
CA ARG A 43 -2.73 -8.32 2.65
C ARG A 43 -2.40 -8.46 1.18
N ALA A 44 -1.13 -8.72 0.87
CA ALA A 44 -0.66 -8.66 -0.52
C ALA A 44 -1.34 -9.70 -1.43
N ARG A 45 -1.51 -10.92 -0.95
CA ARG A 45 -2.17 -11.99 -1.70
C ARG A 45 -1.64 -12.16 -3.13
N GLY A 46 -0.30 -12.19 -3.25
CA GLY A 46 0.34 -12.34 -4.54
C GLY A 46 0.63 -11.03 -5.26
N ARG A 47 0.21 -9.90 -4.71
CA ARG A 47 0.52 -8.59 -5.29
C ARG A 47 1.81 -8.04 -4.71
N VAL A 48 2.45 -7.14 -5.44
CA VAL A 48 3.61 -6.42 -4.94
C VAL A 48 3.13 -5.27 -4.08
N ILE A 49 3.78 -5.04 -2.95
CA ILE A 49 3.45 -3.93 -2.07
C ILE A 49 4.53 -2.86 -2.15
N ILE A 50 4.09 -1.62 -2.10
CA ILE A 50 4.97 -0.47 -2.11
C ILE A 50 4.49 0.47 -1.01
N CYS A 51 5.41 0.91 -0.16
CA CYS A 51 5.11 1.90 0.87
C CYS A 51 5.80 3.19 0.52
N ILE A 52 5.03 4.26 0.41
CA ILE A 52 5.56 5.58 0.11
C ILE A 52 5.25 6.53 1.26
N GLU A 53 6.17 7.45 1.48
CA GLU A 53 5.97 8.48 2.48
C GLU A 53 5.11 9.59 1.90
N GLY A 54 4.07 9.95 2.64
CA GLY A 54 3.19 11.02 2.25
C GLY A 54 3.01 12.03 3.39
N ARG A 55 2.29 13.08 3.10
CA ARG A 55 1.95 14.08 4.11
C ARG A 55 0.45 14.26 4.14
N LEU A 56 -0.10 14.25 5.34
CA LEU A 56 -1.49 14.61 5.53
C LEU A 56 -1.54 16.11 5.75
N GLU A 57 -2.13 16.81 4.79
CA GLU A 57 -2.44 18.20 4.97
C GLU A 57 -3.86 18.32 5.47
N GLN A 58 -4.00 18.89 6.64
CA GLN A 58 -5.31 19.28 7.14
C GLN A 58 -5.52 20.75 6.88
N LYS A 59 -6.57 21.02 6.17
CA LYS A 59 -6.99 22.39 5.99
C LYS A 59 -7.98 22.79 7.07
#